data_9cd60ef59c789621f63d72df2275fb0a
#
_entry.id   9cd60ef59c789621f63d72df2275fb0a
#
_cell.length_a   1.000
_cell.length_b   1.000
_cell.length_c   1.000
_cell.angle_alpha   90.00
_cell.angle_beta   90.00
_cell.angle_gamma   90.00
#
_symmetry.space_group_name_H-M   'P 1'
#
loop_
_entity.id
_entity.type
_entity.pdbx_description
1 polymer ?
#
loop_
_entity_poly.entity_id
_entity_poly.type
_entity_poly.pdbx_seq_one_letter_code
_entity_poly.pdbx_strand_id
1 'polypeptide(L)'
;MDVQISYDRVSAEYAARFGDEMSYKPFDRVMLDWLIAKVGSRGPICDMGCGPGQIARYLYSRGAPACGIDLSPEMVAQAQRLNPEIPFQQGDMLALTAVGDETLGGIAAFYTLIHIPREQMVRAMIELNRVLRPGGVLLATFHIGQQVVHLDEWWDRPVSLDFIFLERPEMKGFLQEAGFELEEAIERDPYPDVEHQSRRAYLFARKPER
;
A
#
# COMPACT_ATOMS: atom_id res chain seq x y z
N MET A 1 -5.71 -18.95 -9.43
CA MET A 1 -4.40 -18.99 -8.74
C MET A 1 -4.45 -17.89 -7.70
N ASP A 2 -3.83 -18.02 -6.55
CA ASP A 2 -3.88 -17.05 -5.46
C ASP A 2 -2.96 -15.85 -5.77
N VAL A 3 -3.33 -14.65 -5.31
CA VAL A 3 -2.54 -13.40 -5.41
C VAL A 3 -1.14 -13.61 -4.84
N GLN A 4 -1.02 -14.26 -3.67
CA GLN A 4 0.26 -14.58 -3.04
C GLN A 4 1.17 -15.37 -3.99
N ILE A 5 0.68 -16.49 -4.52
CA ILE A 5 1.46 -17.36 -5.42
C ILE A 5 1.90 -16.62 -6.69
N SER A 6 1.06 -15.72 -7.19
CA SER A 6 1.37 -14.92 -8.37
C SER A 6 2.54 -13.98 -8.09
N TYR A 7 2.51 -13.26 -6.96
CA TYR A 7 3.60 -12.35 -6.55
C TYR A 7 4.87 -13.09 -6.15
N ASP A 8 4.76 -14.28 -5.52
CA ASP A 8 5.93 -15.13 -5.24
C ASP A 8 6.71 -15.45 -6.51
N ARG A 9 6.01 -15.76 -7.60
CA ARG A 9 6.63 -16.12 -8.89
C ARG A 9 7.37 -14.98 -9.56
N VAL A 10 6.93 -13.77 -9.39
CA VAL A 10 7.48 -12.59 -10.07
C VAL A 10 8.37 -11.72 -9.17
N SER A 11 8.55 -12.09 -7.90
CA SER A 11 9.19 -11.28 -6.87
C SER A 11 10.56 -10.73 -7.27
N ALA A 12 11.43 -11.57 -7.82
CA ALA A 12 12.79 -11.17 -8.24
C ALA A 12 12.75 -10.15 -9.40
N GLU A 13 11.93 -10.41 -10.42
CA GLU A 13 11.77 -9.52 -11.57
C GLU A 13 11.10 -8.20 -11.16
N TYR A 14 10.10 -8.29 -10.29
CA TYR A 14 9.44 -7.12 -9.72
C TYR A 14 10.43 -6.23 -8.97
N ALA A 15 11.27 -6.82 -8.13
CA ALA A 15 12.30 -6.09 -7.39
C ALA A 15 13.32 -5.42 -8.32
N ALA A 16 13.73 -6.11 -9.40
CA ALA A 16 14.65 -5.55 -10.39
C ALA A 16 14.07 -4.36 -11.17
N ARG A 17 12.76 -4.41 -11.48
CA ARG A 17 12.11 -3.36 -12.29
C ARG A 17 11.59 -2.18 -11.46
N PHE A 18 11.06 -2.43 -10.28
CA PHE A 18 10.37 -1.42 -9.46
C PHE A 18 11.13 -1.02 -8.20
N GLY A 19 12.22 -1.71 -7.87
CA GLY A 19 13.00 -1.41 -6.67
C GLY A 19 13.49 0.06 -6.58
N ASP A 20 13.63 0.76 -7.69
CA ASP A 20 14.05 2.17 -7.75
C ASP A 20 12.96 3.13 -8.25
N GLU A 21 11.68 2.71 -8.22
CA GLU A 21 10.59 3.51 -8.79
C GLU A 21 10.42 4.90 -8.13
N MET A 22 10.84 5.06 -6.88
CA MET A 22 10.79 6.35 -6.20
C MET A 22 11.70 7.40 -6.84
N SER A 23 12.71 7.01 -7.61
CA SER A 23 13.60 7.94 -8.31
C SER A 23 12.89 8.76 -9.39
N TYR A 24 11.89 8.17 -10.05
CA TYR A 24 11.15 8.77 -11.17
C TYR A 24 9.66 9.02 -10.90
N LYS A 25 9.19 8.84 -9.66
CA LYS A 25 7.82 9.15 -9.23
C LYS A 25 7.79 10.33 -8.23
N PRO A 26 8.03 11.57 -8.69
CA PRO A 26 8.17 12.72 -7.78
C PRO A 26 6.90 13.02 -6.98
N PHE A 27 5.71 12.82 -7.55
CA PHE A 27 4.45 13.05 -6.84
C PHE A 27 4.24 12.05 -5.70
N ASP A 28 4.59 10.77 -5.92
CA ASP A 28 4.49 9.74 -4.88
C ASP A 28 5.40 10.08 -3.70
N ARG A 29 6.61 10.61 -3.96
CA ARG A 29 7.50 11.13 -2.90
C ARG A 29 6.87 12.27 -2.09
N VAL A 30 6.22 13.23 -2.77
CA VAL A 30 5.52 14.33 -2.09
C VAL A 30 4.39 13.81 -1.20
N MET A 31 3.63 12.81 -1.66
CA MET A 31 2.57 12.20 -0.85
C MET A 31 3.13 11.46 0.37
N LEU A 32 4.26 10.77 0.21
CA LEU A 32 4.94 10.11 1.33
C LEU A 32 5.54 11.11 2.32
N ASP A 33 6.16 12.20 1.84
CA ASP A 33 6.64 13.29 2.71
C ASP A 33 5.48 13.93 3.48
N TRP A 34 4.32 14.08 2.84
CA TRP A 34 3.12 14.59 3.51
C TRP A 34 2.56 13.59 4.54
N LEU A 35 2.59 12.29 4.23
CA LEU A 35 2.24 11.25 5.22
C LEU A 35 3.14 11.34 6.45
N ILE A 36 4.47 11.43 6.27
CA ILE A 36 5.43 11.59 7.37
C ILE A 36 5.06 12.82 8.23
N ALA A 37 4.79 13.96 7.59
CA ALA A 37 4.41 15.18 8.29
C ALA A 37 3.09 15.03 9.07
N LYS A 38 2.08 14.37 8.50
CA LYS A 38 0.79 14.12 9.15
C LYS A 38 0.90 13.13 10.33
N VAL A 39 1.76 12.13 10.22
CA VAL A 39 2.02 11.15 11.29
C VAL A 39 2.80 11.79 12.44
N GLY A 40 3.80 12.61 12.14
CA GLY A 40 4.64 13.24 13.15
C GLY A 40 5.31 12.21 14.07
N SER A 41 5.15 12.36 15.38
CA SER A 41 5.75 11.48 16.40
C SER A 41 4.85 10.32 16.84
N ARG A 42 3.73 10.04 16.13
CA ARG A 42 2.74 9.03 16.57
C ARG A 42 3.23 7.58 16.50
N GLY A 43 4.32 7.30 15.81
CA GLY A 43 4.90 5.96 15.75
C GLY A 43 5.37 5.57 14.35
N PRO A 44 5.68 4.28 14.13
CA PRO A 44 6.18 3.82 12.85
C PRO A 44 5.12 3.92 11.74
N ILE A 45 5.61 4.09 10.50
CA ILE A 45 4.80 4.06 9.29
C ILE A 45 5.01 2.68 8.63
N CYS A 46 3.93 1.96 8.43
CA CYS A 46 3.96 0.67 7.75
C CYS A 46 3.70 0.84 6.25
N ASP A 47 4.60 0.31 5.43
CA ASP A 47 4.37 0.05 4.01
C ASP A 47 3.54 -1.23 3.91
N MET A 48 2.25 -1.10 3.56
CA MET A 48 1.30 -2.21 3.52
C MET A 48 1.16 -2.73 2.09
N GLY A 49 1.49 -4.02 1.87
CA GLY A 49 1.74 -4.59 0.56
C GLY A 49 3.08 -4.07 0.03
N CYS A 50 4.13 -4.22 0.84
CA CYS A 50 5.40 -3.52 0.65
C CYS A 50 6.21 -4.00 -0.57
N GLY A 51 5.86 -5.13 -1.18
CA GLY A 51 6.66 -5.71 -2.25
C GLY A 51 8.13 -5.81 -1.86
N PRO A 52 9.09 -5.35 -2.69
CA PRO A 52 10.52 -5.38 -2.37
C PRO A 52 10.97 -4.23 -1.43
N GLY A 53 10.04 -3.47 -0.83
CA GLY A 53 10.33 -2.51 0.23
C GLY A 53 10.77 -1.11 -0.24
N GLN A 54 10.50 -0.71 -1.47
CA GLN A 54 10.93 0.59 -2.01
C GLN A 54 10.25 1.78 -1.33
N ILE A 55 8.98 1.66 -0.93
CA ILE A 55 8.26 2.70 -0.18
C ILE A 55 8.80 2.75 1.26
N ALA A 56 8.93 1.61 1.93
CA ALA A 56 9.52 1.55 3.28
C ALA A 56 10.93 2.14 3.32
N ARG A 57 11.77 1.85 2.30
CA ARG A 57 13.11 2.43 2.13
C ARG A 57 13.04 3.95 1.98
N TYR A 58 12.11 4.46 1.18
CA TYR A 58 11.94 5.91 1.06
C TYR A 58 11.58 6.54 2.40
N LEU A 59 10.57 6.03 3.10
CA LEU A 59 10.16 6.51 4.43
C LEU A 59 11.33 6.53 5.41
N TYR A 60 12.09 5.43 5.47
CA TYR A 60 13.28 5.29 6.33
C TYR A 60 14.36 6.32 5.97
N SER A 61 14.64 6.52 4.68
CA SER A 61 15.63 7.52 4.20
C SER A 61 15.26 8.95 4.57
N ARG A 62 13.96 9.22 4.80
CA ARG A 62 13.44 10.52 5.27
C ARG A 62 13.46 10.65 6.80
N GLY A 63 13.98 9.66 7.51
CA GLY A 63 14.10 9.66 8.97
C GLY A 63 12.84 9.20 9.71
N ALA A 64 11.81 8.69 9.02
CA ALA A 64 10.65 8.11 9.65
C ALA A 64 10.94 6.66 10.09
N PRO A 65 10.54 6.24 11.31
CA PRO A 65 10.52 4.82 11.66
C PRO A 65 9.61 4.07 10.67
N ALA A 66 10.17 3.12 9.92
CA ALA A 66 9.44 2.41 8.87
C ALA A 66 9.46 0.89 9.11
N CYS A 67 8.41 0.21 8.66
CA CYS A 67 8.34 -1.24 8.56
C CYS A 67 7.55 -1.63 7.29
N GLY A 68 7.55 -2.89 6.91
CA GLY A 68 6.78 -3.36 5.78
C GLY A 68 6.08 -4.69 6.05
N ILE A 69 4.91 -4.85 5.43
CA ILE A 69 4.11 -6.08 5.48
C ILE A 69 3.68 -6.43 4.06
N ASP A 70 3.85 -7.69 3.67
CA ASP A 70 3.38 -8.19 2.38
C ASP A 70 2.77 -9.59 2.55
N LEU A 71 1.81 -9.90 1.69
CA LEU A 71 1.19 -11.23 1.65
C LEU A 71 2.15 -12.29 1.13
N SER A 72 3.04 -11.92 0.19
CA SER A 72 4.02 -12.80 -0.45
C SER A 72 5.28 -12.94 0.40
N PRO A 73 5.63 -14.15 0.88
CA PRO A 73 6.88 -14.38 1.60
C PRO A 73 8.11 -14.12 0.72
N GLU A 74 8.01 -14.33 -0.60
CA GLU A 74 9.13 -14.05 -1.53
C GLU A 74 9.35 -12.54 -1.70
N MET A 75 8.28 -11.71 -1.70
CA MET A 75 8.42 -10.25 -1.64
C MET A 75 9.08 -9.80 -0.35
N VAL A 76 8.65 -10.35 0.79
CA VAL A 76 9.28 -10.08 2.10
C VAL A 76 10.76 -10.44 2.08
N ALA A 77 11.13 -11.58 1.50
CA ALA A 77 12.54 -11.98 1.37
C ALA A 77 13.35 -11.00 0.51
N GLN A 78 12.77 -10.48 -0.60
CA GLN A 78 13.42 -9.44 -1.40
C GLN A 78 13.57 -8.14 -0.59
N ALA A 79 12.52 -7.71 0.12
CA ALA A 79 12.55 -6.51 0.95
C ALA A 79 13.64 -6.56 2.03
N GLN A 80 13.73 -7.67 2.77
CA GLN A 80 14.75 -7.90 3.79
C GLN A 80 16.17 -7.91 3.21
N ARG A 81 16.36 -8.53 2.04
CA ARG A 81 17.65 -8.58 1.36
C ARG A 81 18.11 -7.19 0.89
N LEU A 82 17.19 -6.38 0.38
CA LEU A 82 17.49 -5.06 -0.19
C LEU A 82 17.59 -3.96 0.87
N ASN A 83 16.91 -4.14 2.02
CA ASN A 83 16.81 -3.13 3.08
C ASN A 83 16.94 -3.79 4.46
N PRO A 84 18.12 -4.35 4.80
CA PRO A 84 18.29 -5.17 6.02
C PRO A 84 18.10 -4.41 7.33
N GLU A 85 18.10 -3.07 7.30
CA GLU A 85 17.87 -2.17 8.44
C GLU A 85 16.39 -1.94 8.75
N ILE A 86 15.48 -2.35 7.86
CA ILE A 86 14.04 -2.13 8.02
C ILE A 86 13.37 -3.47 8.36
N PRO A 87 12.51 -3.54 9.38
CA PRO A 87 11.78 -4.75 9.70
C PRO A 87 10.67 -5.02 8.67
N PHE A 88 10.67 -6.23 8.09
CA PHE A 88 9.64 -6.73 7.19
C PHE A 88 9.08 -8.05 7.70
N GLN A 89 7.78 -8.25 7.52
CA GLN A 89 7.12 -9.52 7.87
C GLN A 89 6.02 -9.88 6.88
N GLN A 90 5.73 -11.17 6.78
CA GLN A 90 4.58 -11.65 6.04
C GLN A 90 3.30 -11.33 6.82
N GLY A 91 2.24 -10.92 6.08
CA GLY A 91 0.91 -10.67 6.66
C GLY A 91 -0.16 -10.44 5.62
N ASP A 92 -1.39 -10.80 6.00
CA ASP A 92 -2.59 -10.56 5.20
C ASP A 92 -3.33 -9.34 5.77
N MET A 93 -3.55 -8.30 4.96
CA MET A 93 -4.27 -7.09 5.39
C MET A 93 -5.75 -7.35 5.70
N LEU A 94 -6.29 -8.51 5.35
CA LEU A 94 -7.61 -8.95 5.78
C LEU A 94 -7.63 -9.52 7.21
N ALA A 95 -6.45 -9.84 7.78
CA ALA A 95 -6.31 -10.42 9.11
C ALA A 95 -4.86 -10.23 9.62
N LEU A 96 -4.51 -9.02 10.08
CA LEU A 96 -3.18 -8.66 10.57
C LEU A 96 -2.91 -9.21 11.99
N THR A 97 -2.99 -10.53 12.16
CA THR A 97 -2.93 -11.20 13.47
C THR A 97 -1.62 -11.01 14.22
N ALA A 98 -0.53 -10.77 13.50
CA ALA A 98 0.80 -10.52 14.09
C ALA A 98 1.01 -9.04 14.47
N VAL A 99 0.08 -8.15 14.15
CA VAL A 99 0.18 -6.72 14.46
C VAL A 99 -0.83 -6.37 15.56
N GLY A 100 -0.32 -5.86 16.67
CA GLY A 100 -1.15 -5.43 17.80
C GLY A 100 -2.02 -4.22 17.47
N ASP A 101 -3.10 -4.05 18.23
CA ASP A 101 -3.95 -2.87 18.13
C ASP A 101 -3.15 -1.60 18.45
N GLU A 102 -3.42 -0.54 17.73
CA GLU A 102 -2.88 0.80 18.02
C GLU A 102 -1.33 0.86 18.10
N THR A 103 -0.64 0.10 17.26
CA THR A 103 0.82 0.06 17.23
C THR A 103 1.44 0.99 16.19
N LEU A 104 0.73 1.28 15.09
CA LEU A 104 1.23 2.07 13.97
C LEU A 104 0.79 3.53 14.05
N GLY A 105 1.70 4.45 13.73
CA GLY A 105 1.38 5.88 13.58
C GLY A 105 0.82 6.22 12.21
N GLY A 106 1.22 5.46 11.17
CA GLY A 106 0.74 5.63 9.80
C GLY A 106 0.83 4.36 8.97
N ILE A 107 0.09 4.35 7.88
CA ILE A 107 0.10 3.29 6.87
C ILE A 107 0.19 3.93 5.48
N ALA A 108 1.13 3.44 4.65
CA ALA A 108 1.21 3.70 3.23
C ALA A 108 0.72 2.45 2.49
N ALA A 109 -0.46 2.50 1.87
CA ALA A 109 -1.03 1.42 1.07
C ALA A 109 -0.98 1.83 -0.42
N PHE A 110 0.19 1.61 -1.05
CA PHE A 110 0.47 2.04 -2.43
C PHE A 110 0.14 0.93 -3.42
N TYR A 111 -0.95 1.11 -4.17
CA TYR A 111 -1.42 0.19 -5.22
C TYR A 111 -1.56 -1.27 -4.77
N THR A 112 -1.80 -1.49 -3.48
CA THR A 112 -1.99 -2.82 -2.91
C THR A 112 -3.48 -3.17 -2.72
N LEU A 113 -4.31 -2.18 -2.40
CA LEU A 113 -5.77 -2.33 -2.22
C LEU A 113 -6.48 -2.79 -3.50
N ILE A 114 -5.86 -2.58 -4.65
CA ILE A 114 -6.37 -2.97 -5.98
C ILE A 114 -6.47 -4.50 -6.18
N HIS A 115 -5.96 -5.30 -5.25
CA HIS A 115 -6.08 -6.75 -5.25
C HIS A 115 -7.13 -7.26 -4.25
N ILE A 116 -7.77 -6.37 -3.50
CA ILE A 116 -8.81 -6.72 -2.53
C ILE A 116 -10.18 -6.69 -3.23
N PRO A 117 -10.92 -7.80 -3.26
CA PRO A 117 -12.30 -7.79 -3.77
C PRO A 117 -13.17 -6.76 -3.03
N ARG A 118 -14.08 -6.11 -3.76
CA ARG A 118 -14.92 -5.02 -3.22
C ARG A 118 -15.67 -5.43 -1.95
N GLU A 119 -16.18 -6.65 -1.93
CA GLU A 119 -16.90 -7.24 -0.78
C GLU A 119 -16.03 -7.47 0.47
N GLN A 120 -14.70 -7.46 0.31
CA GLN A 120 -13.75 -7.60 1.41
C GLN A 120 -13.07 -6.27 1.79
N MET A 121 -13.30 -5.19 1.04
CA MET A 121 -12.60 -3.92 1.22
C MET A 121 -12.86 -3.32 2.61
N VAL A 122 -14.11 -3.32 3.09
CA VAL A 122 -14.45 -2.83 4.44
C VAL A 122 -13.69 -3.63 5.51
N ARG A 123 -13.60 -4.94 5.35
CA ARG A 123 -12.83 -5.79 6.29
C ARG A 123 -11.36 -5.40 6.32
N ALA A 124 -10.74 -5.18 5.16
CA ALA A 124 -9.36 -4.69 5.09
C ALA A 124 -9.22 -3.33 5.80
N MET A 125 -10.13 -2.38 5.51
CA MET A 125 -10.10 -1.06 6.14
C MET A 125 -10.28 -1.13 7.66
N ILE A 126 -11.13 -2.03 8.19
CA ILE A 126 -11.30 -2.26 9.65
C ILE A 126 -9.99 -2.74 10.27
N GLU A 127 -9.28 -3.69 9.64
CA GLU A 127 -7.98 -4.16 10.12
C GLU A 127 -6.92 -3.05 10.10
N LEU A 128 -6.86 -2.26 9.02
CA LEU A 128 -5.95 -1.11 8.95
C LEU A 128 -6.27 -0.06 10.03
N ASN A 129 -7.55 0.17 10.30
CA ASN A 129 -7.98 1.07 11.38
C ASN A 129 -7.61 0.51 12.77
N ARG A 130 -7.80 -0.79 13.00
CA ARG A 130 -7.46 -1.46 14.27
C ARG A 130 -6.00 -1.26 14.65
N VAL A 131 -5.07 -1.47 13.70
CA VAL A 131 -3.63 -1.40 13.97
C VAL A 131 -3.10 0.03 14.07
N LEU A 132 -3.82 1.02 13.54
CA LEU A 132 -3.47 2.43 13.69
C LEU A 132 -3.79 2.94 15.09
N ARG A 133 -2.91 3.77 15.63
CA ARG A 133 -3.15 4.55 16.84
C ARG A 133 -4.27 5.56 16.63
N PRO A 134 -4.98 6.01 17.68
CA PRO A 134 -5.84 7.18 17.58
C PRO A 134 -5.07 8.36 16.96
N GLY A 135 -5.69 9.07 16.04
CA GLY A 135 -5.03 10.11 15.23
C GLY A 135 -4.06 9.61 14.15
N GLY A 136 -3.87 8.30 14.02
CA GLY A 136 -3.03 7.70 12.98
C GLY A 136 -3.60 7.90 11.57
N VAL A 137 -2.73 7.88 10.56
CA VAL A 137 -3.07 8.26 9.17
C VAL A 137 -2.85 7.11 8.21
N LEU A 138 -3.85 6.82 7.39
CA LEU A 138 -3.76 5.97 6.21
C LEU A 138 -3.60 6.84 4.96
N LEU A 139 -2.60 6.53 4.13
CA LEU A 139 -2.51 6.98 2.75
C LEU A 139 -2.81 5.80 1.84
N ALA A 140 -3.98 5.81 1.20
CA ALA A 140 -4.43 4.81 0.24
C ALA A 140 -4.24 5.32 -1.19
N THR A 141 -3.61 4.52 -2.07
CA THR A 141 -3.47 4.86 -3.49
C THR A 141 -4.01 3.75 -4.37
N PHE A 142 -4.69 4.14 -5.45
CA PHE A 142 -5.32 3.19 -6.37
C PHE A 142 -5.55 3.79 -7.76
N HIS A 143 -5.84 2.94 -8.73
CA HIS A 143 -6.25 3.31 -10.08
C HIS A 143 -7.73 3.68 -10.11
N ILE A 144 -8.07 4.84 -10.70
CA ILE A 144 -9.46 5.32 -10.81
C ILE A 144 -10.15 4.64 -11.99
N GLY A 145 -11.33 4.06 -11.73
CA GLY A 145 -12.19 3.42 -12.75
C GLY A 145 -13.10 2.38 -12.15
N GLN A 146 -13.83 1.66 -13.02
CA GLN A 146 -14.78 0.63 -12.63
C GLN A 146 -14.39 -0.77 -13.11
N GLN A 147 -13.37 -0.84 -13.99
CA GLN A 147 -12.92 -2.09 -14.59
C GLN A 147 -12.13 -2.94 -13.62
N VAL A 148 -12.11 -4.24 -13.93
CA VAL A 148 -11.15 -5.20 -13.39
C VAL A 148 -10.29 -5.66 -14.57
N VAL A 149 -8.98 -5.51 -14.44
CA VAL A 149 -8.02 -5.97 -15.44
C VAL A 149 -7.40 -7.26 -14.92
N HIS A 150 -7.70 -8.36 -15.60
CA HIS A 150 -7.11 -9.66 -15.29
C HIS A 150 -5.81 -9.88 -16.04
N LEU A 151 -4.82 -10.46 -15.38
CA LEU A 151 -3.52 -10.79 -15.93
C LEU A 151 -3.22 -12.28 -15.69
N ASP A 152 -3.08 -13.05 -16.79
CA ASP A 152 -2.72 -14.48 -16.76
C ASP A 152 -1.21 -14.72 -16.83
N GLU A 153 -0.48 -13.75 -17.34
CA GLU A 153 0.97 -13.82 -17.51
C GLU A 153 1.62 -12.47 -17.20
N TRP A 154 2.74 -12.50 -16.48
CA TRP A 154 3.56 -11.33 -16.21
C TRP A 154 5.05 -11.66 -16.37
N TRP A 155 5.70 -11.03 -17.36
CA TRP A 155 7.12 -11.27 -17.70
C TRP A 155 7.43 -12.76 -17.95
N ASP A 156 6.68 -13.37 -18.85
CA ASP A 156 6.80 -14.80 -19.24
C ASP A 156 6.61 -15.76 -18.07
N ARG A 157 5.93 -15.33 -17.00
CA ARG A 157 5.57 -16.15 -15.84
C ARG A 157 4.06 -16.24 -15.70
N PRO A 158 3.51 -17.45 -15.52
CA PRO A 158 2.07 -17.59 -15.30
C PRO A 158 1.68 -17.00 -13.95
N VAL A 159 0.69 -16.11 -13.98
CA VAL A 159 0.07 -15.48 -12.80
C VAL A 159 -1.44 -15.57 -12.91
N SER A 160 -2.17 -15.14 -11.90
CA SER A 160 -3.60 -14.89 -11.95
C SER A 160 -3.88 -13.73 -11.02
N LEU A 161 -3.87 -12.52 -11.57
CA LEU A 161 -3.98 -11.28 -10.82
C LEU A 161 -5.12 -10.43 -11.37
N ASP A 162 -6.02 -10.04 -10.49
CA ASP A 162 -6.99 -9.01 -10.76
C ASP A 162 -6.49 -7.66 -10.24
N PHE A 163 -6.52 -6.66 -11.12
CA PHE A 163 -6.29 -5.26 -10.78
C PHE A 163 -7.64 -4.56 -10.80
N ILE A 164 -8.19 -4.36 -9.62
CA ILE A 164 -9.51 -3.76 -9.42
C ILE A 164 -9.35 -2.25 -9.37
N PHE A 165 -9.93 -1.56 -10.36
CA PHE A 165 -9.99 -0.11 -10.35
C PHE A 165 -11.16 0.33 -9.45
N LEU A 166 -10.98 1.44 -8.74
CA LEU A 166 -11.93 1.91 -7.74
C LEU A 166 -12.32 3.35 -8.02
N GLU A 167 -13.58 3.69 -7.77
CA GLU A 167 -14.03 5.07 -7.81
C GLU A 167 -13.79 5.74 -6.45
N ARG A 168 -13.42 7.03 -6.48
CA ARG A 168 -13.20 7.80 -5.24
C ARG A 168 -14.40 7.78 -4.27
N PRO A 169 -15.66 7.94 -4.73
CA PRO A 169 -16.81 7.87 -3.84
C PRO A 169 -16.98 6.48 -3.18
N GLU A 170 -16.65 5.42 -3.91
CA GLU A 170 -16.70 4.04 -3.41
C GLU A 170 -15.68 3.84 -2.29
N MET A 171 -14.40 4.19 -2.54
CA MET A 171 -13.34 4.09 -1.52
C MET A 171 -13.65 4.96 -0.30
N LYS A 172 -14.21 6.17 -0.49
CA LYS A 172 -14.67 7.01 0.62
C LYS A 172 -15.72 6.29 1.47
N GLY A 173 -16.66 5.59 0.85
CA GLY A 173 -17.68 4.78 1.54
C GLY A 173 -17.04 3.69 2.41
N PHE A 174 -16.11 2.92 1.87
CA PHE A 174 -15.39 1.87 2.60
C PHE A 174 -14.59 2.42 3.80
N LEU A 175 -13.92 3.55 3.61
CA LEU A 175 -13.18 4.23 4.69
C LEU A 175 -14.11 4.69 5.82
N GLN A 176 -15.25 5.31 5.48
CA GLN A 176 -16.22 5.78 6.47
C GLN A 176 -16.87 4.62 7.23
N GLU A 177 -17.23 3.53 6.54
CA GLU A 177 -17.80 2.32 7.18
C GLU A 177 -16.81 1.67 8.15
N ALA A 178 -15.51 1.75 7.85
CA ALA A 178 -14.43 1.28 8.73
C ALA A 178 -14.03 2.28 9.83
N GLY A 179 -14.71 3.41 9.96
CA GLY A 179 -14.50 4.40 11.02
C GLY A 179 -13.38 5.41 10.75
N PHE A 180 -12.94 5.57 9.50
CA PHE A 180 -11.99 6.62 9.12
C PHE A 180 -12.70 7.94 8.78
N GLU A 181 -12.01 9.04 9.04
CA GLU A 181 -12.34 10.37 8.54
C GLU A 181 -11.45 10.70 7.35
N LEU A 182 -12.06 10.94 6.17
CA LEU A 182 -11.34 11.35 4.98
C LEU A 182 -10.90 12.82 5.13
N GLU A 183 -9.58 13.07 5.08
CA GLU A 183 -9.02 14.42 5.18
C GLU A 183 -8.76 15.04 3.79
N GLU A 184 -8.09 14.27 2.92
CA GLU A 184 -7.66 14.77 1.61
C GLU A 184 -7.92 13.72 0.53
N ALA A 185 -8.24 14.19 -0.66
CA ALA A 185 -8.39 13.35 -1.85
C ALA A 185 -7.79 14.07 -3.06
N ILE A 186 -6.70 13.53 -3.57
CA ILE A 186 -5.96 14.09 -4.70
C ILE A 186 -6.03 13.09 -5.85
N GLU A 187 -6.19 13.59 -7.06
CA GLU A 187 -6.18 12.80 -8.28
C GLU A 187 -5.15 13.36 -9.25
N ARG A 188 -4.51 12.50 -10.02
CA ARG A 188 -3.61 12.91 -11.09
C ARG A 188 -3.69 11.99 -12.30
N ASP A 189 -3.25 12.52 -13.42
CA ASP A 189 -2.98 11.72 -14.61
C ASP A 189 -1.68 10.92 -14.45
N PRO A 190 -1.52 9.78 -15.16
CA PRO A 190 -0.30 8.99 -15.11
C PRO A 190 0.89 9.74 -15.72
N TYR A 191 2.10 9.39 -15.28
CA TYR A 191 3.30 9.80 -16.00
C TYR A 191 3.37 9.03 -17.33
N PRO A 192 3.53 9.74 -18.46
CA PRO A 192 3.70 9.08 -19.76
C PRO A 192 4.89 8.13 -19.74
N ASP A 193 4.75 6.97 -20.37
CA ASP A 193 5.79 5.96 -20.59
C ASP A 193 6.44 5.35 -19.31
N VAL A 194 5.99 5.78 -18.12
CA VAL A 194 6.56 5.36 -16.84
C VAL A 194 5.61 4.46 -16.06
N GLU A 195 4.31 4.68 -16.21
CA GLU A 195 3.27 4.04 -15.41
C GLU A 195 2.17 3.46 -16.32
N HIS A 196 1.37 2.53 -15.75
CA HIS A 196 0.12 2.14 -16.40
C HIS A 196 -0.75 3.38 -16.67
N GLN A 197 -1.26 3.53 -17.90
CA GLN A 197 -1.97 4.72 -18.35
C GLN A 197 -3.42 4.78 -17.81
N SER A 198 -3.54 5.04 -16.53
CA SER A 198 -4.81 5.26 -15.82
C SER A 198 -4.67 6.41 -14.83
N ARG A 199 -5.74 7.14 -14.58
CA ARG A 199 -5.78 8.16 -13.51
C ARG A 199 -5.59 7.49 -12.16
N ARG A 200 -5.01 8.22 -11.22
CA ARG A 200 -4.67 7.74 -9.88
C ARG A 200 -5.28 8.61 -8.82
N ALA A 201 -5.71 7.98 -7.72
CA ALA A 201 -6.17 8.65 -6.51
C ALA A 201 -5.20 8.42 -5.36
N TYR A 202 -5.08 9.42 -4.50
CA TYR A 202 -4.34 9.44 -3.25
C TYR A 202 -5.28 9.98 -2.17
N LEU A 203 -5.67 9.14 -1.23
CA LEU A 203 -6.60 9.50 -0.16
C LEU A 203 -5.87 9.45 1.18
N PHE A 204 -5.88 10.57 1.91
CA PHE A 204 -5.48 10.60 3.30
C PHE A 204 -6.71 10.45 4.19
N ALA A 205 -6.71 9.43 5.02
CA ALA A 205 -7.78 9.15 5.96
C ALA A 205 -7.22 9.00 7.36
N ARG A 206 -7.88 9.57 8.36
CA ARG A 206 -7.45 9.57 9.75
C ARG A 206 -8.34 8.67 10.59
N LYS A 207 -7.72 7.87 11.47
CA LYS A 207 -8.42 7.27 12.59
C LYS A 207 -8.74 8.38 13.59
N PRO A 208 -10.02 8.61 14.01
CA PRO A 208 -10.38 9.63 14.96
C PRO A 208 -9.55 9.56 16.25
N GLU A 209 -9.23 10.72 16.81
CA GLU A 209 -8.78 10.80 18.20
C GLU A 209 -10.01 10.61 19.09
N ARG A 210 -9.99 9.68 20.02
CA ARG A 210 -11.14 9.35 20.89
C ARG A 210 -11.74 10.59 21.55
#